data_c635005f5061ea71e15f2e3c8a3f098a
#
_entry.id   c635005f5061ea71e15f2e3c8a3f098a
#
_cell.length_a   1.000
_cell.length_b   1.000
_cell.length_c   1.000
_cell.angle_alpha   90.00
_cell.angle_beta   90.00
_cell.angle_gamma   90.00
#
_symmetry.space_group_name_H-M   'P 1'
#
loop_
_entity.id
_entity.type
_entity.pdbx_description
1 polymer ?
#
loop_
_entity_poly.entity_id
_entity_poly.type
_entity_poly.pdbx_seq_one_letter_code
_entity_poly.pdbx_strand_id
1 'polypeptide(L)'
;WCVRLRSLIPTGGPLLLAVNSLPSLPDQAERLIALGVANLANIDADELRAAAQVDVADALLVIHPDLAPASALAPLLRHGEKSGFIVTDMNDVDEFLPISEASIPNTAVYLVSGIDRGDEMSNWSPDEVLPALTAASRTPLTLTEGIH
;
A
#
# COMPACT_ATOMS: atom_id res chain seq x y z
N TRP A 1 -6.72 1.12 -9.85
CA TRP A 1 -5.30 1.49 -9.87
C TRP A 1 -5.08 2.56 -8.82
N CYS A 2 -4.27 2.29 -7.80
CA CYS A 2 -3.85 3.29 -6.81
C CYS A 2 -2.42 3.75 -7.14
N VAL A 3 -2.11 5.00 -6.86
CA VAL A 3 -0.86 5.65 -7.30
C VAL A 3 -0.10 6.23 -6.11
N ARG A 4 1.22 6.08 -6.11
CA ARG A 4 2.16 6.54 -5.07
C ARG A 4 2.82 7.87 -5.45
N LEU A 5 2.93 8.82 -4.49
CA LEU A 5 3.81 9.98 -4.57
C LEU A 5 5.14 9.72 -3.86
N ARG A 6 6.26 9.94 -4.56
CA ARG A 6 7.51 10.29 -3.89
C ARG A 6 7.45 11.79 -3.59
N SER A 7 7.18 12.16 -2.34
CA SER A 7 7.20 13.56 -1.94
C SER A 7 8.63 13.98 -1.60
N LEU A 8 9.18 14.83 -2.44
CA LEU A 8 10.06 15.92 -1.96
C LEU A 8 9.09 17.04 -1.56
N ILE A 9 9.08 17.40 -0.28
CA ILE A 9 8.16 18.35 0.33
C ILE A 9 8.20 19.70 -0.40
N PRO A 10 7.09 20.21 -0.90
CA PRO A 10 6.89 21.64 -1.05
C PRO A 10 5.81 22.10 -0.06
N THR A 11 6.21 23.04 0.78
CA THR A 11 5.36 23.82 1.66
C THR A 11 4.33 24.64 0.87
N GLY A 12 3.04 24.47 1.19
CA GLY A 12 2.03 25.48 0.95
C GLY A 12 1.18 25.33 -0.32
N GLY A 13 0.03 24.70 -0.18
CA GLY A 13 -1.09 24.79 -1.11
C GLY A 13 -2.41 24.63 -0.35
N PRO A 14 -3.56 25.14 -0.85
CA PRO A 14 -4.80 25.22 -0.11
C PRO A 14 -5.36 23.85 0.24
N LEU A 15 -5.96 23.78 1.44
CA LEU A 15 -6.71 22.65 2.00
C LEU A 15 -7.77 22.17 0.99
N LEU A 16 -7.45 21.15 0.22
CA LEU A 16 -8.47 20.36 -0.45
C LEU A 16 -9.05 19.39 0.58
N LEU A 17 -10.36 19.46 0.75
CA LEU A 17 -11.14 18.61 1.64
C LEU A 17 -10.77 17.13 1.42
N ALA A 18 -10.15 16.53 2.44
CA ALA A 18 -9.79 15.12 2.44
C ALA A 18 -11.05 14.25 2.40
N VAL A 19 -11.42 13.83 1.22
CA VAL A 19 -12.38 12.74 1.03
C VAL A 19 -11.58 11.45 1.10
N ASN A 20 -11.64 10.77 2.24
CA ASN A 20 -10.98 9.52 2.61
C ASN A 20 -9.50 9.66 3.02
N SER A 21 -9.24 10.29 4.16
CA SER A 21 -7.95 10.13 4.84
C SER A 21 -7.77 8.69 5.30
N LEU A 22 -6.57 8.14 5.11
CA LEU A 22 -6.20 6.85 5.68
C LEU A 22 -6.31 6.88 7.22
N PRO A 23 -6.59 5.75 7.88
CA PRO A 23 -6.46 5.63 9.33
C PRO A 23 -5.08 6.07 9.79
N SER A 24 -4.95 6.48 11.05
CA SER A 24 -3.63 6.81 11.61
C SER A 24 -2.69 5.61 11.54
N LEU A 25 -1.38 5.84 11.44
CA LEU A 25 -0.39 4.75 11.40
C LEU A 25 -0.50 3.82 12.62
N PRO A 26 -0.70 4.31 13.87
CA PRO A 26 -0.98 3.45 15.00
C PRO A 26 -2.24 2.58 14.83
N ASP A 27 -3.33 3.12 14.28
CA ASP A 27 -4.54 2.34 14.03
C ASP A 27 -4.31 1.27 12.96
N GLN A 28 -3.51 1.58 11.94
CA GLN A 28 -3.11 0.61 10.91
C GLN A 28 -2.26 -0.52 11.52
N ALA A 29 -1.29 -0.20 12.40
CA ALA A 29 -0.48 -1.21 13.09
C ALA A 29 -1.35 -2.14 13.95
N GLU A 30 -2.25 -1.60 14.76
CA GLU A 30 -3.18 -2.41 15.56
C GLU A 30 -4.08 -3.30 14.68
N ARG A 31 -4.53 -2.79 13.55
CA ARG A 31 -5.31 -3.58 12.58
C ARG A 31 -4.49 -4.73 11.99
N LEU A 32 -3.25 -4.50 11.57
CA LEU A 32 -2.37 -5.54 11.04
C LEU A 32 -2.06 -6.61 12.11
N ILE A 33 -1.86 -6.20 13.37
CA ILE A 33 -1.68 -7.12 14.50
C ILE A 33 -2.96 -7.95 14.72
N ALA A 34 -4.11 -7.30 14.78
CA ALA A 34 -5.40 -7.98 15.00
C ALA A 34 -5.76 -8.96 13.87
N LEU A 35 -5.38 -8.67 12.64
CA LEU A 35 -5.55 -9.57 11.49
C LEU A 35 -4.52 -10.69 11.44
N GLY A 36 -3.52 -10.70 12.32
CA GLY A 36 -2.47 -11.71 12.38
C GLY A 36 -1.36 -11.52 11.35
N VAL A 37 -1.31 -10.37 10.65
CA VAL A 37 -0.30 -10.09 9.61
C VAL A 37 1.10 -9.99 10.24
N ALA A 38 1.22 -9.39 11.42
CA ALA A 38 2.48 -9.34 12.16
C ALA A 38 3.04 -10.75 12.44
N ASN A 39 2.18 -11.67 12.89
CA ASN A 39 2.56 -13.07 13.12
C ASN A 39 2.95 -13.78 11.82
N LEU A 40 2.19 -13.55 10.73
CA LEU A 40 2.49 -14.10 9.41
C LEU A 40 3.89 -13.68 8.93
N ALA A 41 4.22 -12.39 9.12
CA ALA A 41 5.51 -11.81 8.74
C ALA A 41 6.66 -12.12 9.73
N ASN A 42 6.35 -12.78 10.85
CA ASN A 42 7.27 -12.99 11.96
C ASN A 42 7.89 -11.68 12.50
N ILE A 43 7.06 -10.64 12.58
CA ILE A 43 7.40 -9.33 13.14
C ILE A 43 6.76 -9.24 14.53
N ASP A 44 7.53 -8.78 15.53
CA ASP A 44 7.00 -8.53 16.86
C ASP A 44 5.97 -7.38 16.82
N ALA A 45 4.89 -7.53 17.59
CA ALA A 45 3.83 -6.53 17.64
C ALA A 45 4.33 -5.17 18.14
N ASP A 46 5.27 -5.15 19.07
CA ASP A 46 5.83 -3.90 19.59
C ASP A 46 6.79 -3.25 18.56
N GLU A 47 7.48 -4.05 17.77
CA GLU A 47 8.27 -3.55 16.62
C GLU A 47 7.36 -2.88 15.58
N LEU A 48 6.23 -3.50 15.23
CA LEU A 48 5.28 -2.92 14.30
C LEU A 48 4.64 -1.64 14.85
N ARG A 49 4.32 -1.61 16.16
CA ARG A 49 3.85 -0.39 16.83
C ARG A 49 4.90 0.72 16.82
N ALA A 50 6.16 0.37 17.05
CA ALA A 50 7.26 1.34 17.01
C ALA A 50 7.46 1.93 15.62
N ALA A 51 7.35 1.11 14.56
CA ALA A 51 7.41 1.58 13.18
C ALA A 51 6.27 2.56 12.82
N ALA A 52 5.13 2.45 13.50
CA ALA A 52 3.99 3.33 13.33
C ALA A 52 4.05 4.65 14.14
N GLN A 53 5.07 4.84 15.01
CA GLN A 53 5.25 6.05 15.83
C GLN A 53 5.94 7.19 15.09
N VAL A 54 5.55 7.42 13.85
CA VAL A 54 6.07 8.52 13.04
C VAL A 54 4.93 9.46 12.67
N ASP A 55 5.20 10.75 12.72
CA ASP A 55 4.22 11.80 12.39
C ASP A 55 4.22 12.06 10.87
N VAL A 56 3.63 11.13 10.14
CA VAL A 56 3.42 11.26 8.70
C VAL A 56 1.92 11.12 8.42
N ALA A 57 1.32 12.21 8.00
CA ALA A 57 -0.09 12.21 7.62
C ALA A 57 -0.29 11.48 6.28
N ASP A 58 -1.44 10.84 6.13
CA ASP A 58 -1.88 10.20 4.88
C ASP A 58 -0.87 9.20 4.30
N ALA A 59 -0.34 8.35 5.19
CA ALA A 59 0.60 7.29 4.83
C ALA A 59 0.01 5.92 5.12
N LEU A 60 0.42 4.94 4.32
CA LEU A 60 0.11 3.52 4.48
C LEU A 60 1.30 2.81 5.11
N LEU A 61 1.03 2.03 6.14
CA LEU A 61 2.01 1.13 6.77
C LEU A 61 2.02 -0.20 6.02
N VAL A 62 3.14 -0.54 5.42
CA VAL A 62 3.27 -1.72 4.56
C VAL A 62 4.32 -2.67 5.12
N ILE A 63 3.98 -3.96 5.17
CA ILE A 63 4.93 -5.04 5.46
C ILE A 63 5.51 -5.53 4.13
N HIS A 64 6.82 -5.79 4.10
CA HIS A 64 7.52 -6.20 2.89
C HIS A 64 6.90 -7.48 2.29
N PRO A 65 6.69 -7.56 0.96
CA PRO A 65 6.05 -8.71 0.31
C PRO A 65 6.76 -10.04 0.55
N ASP A 66 8.07 -10.05 0.75
CA ASP A 66 8.81 -11.27 1.09
C ASP A 66 8.42 -11.85 2.47
N LEU A 67 7.88 -11.01 3.37
CA LEU A 67 7.44 -11.42 4.70
C LEU A 67 5.93 -11.67 4.77
N ALA A 68 5.17 -10.95 3.96
CA ALA A 68 3.71 -11.08 3.88
C ALA A 68 3.28 -11.06 2.40
N PRO A 69 3.34 -12.21 1.71
CA PRO A 69 3.01 -12.30 0.29
C PRO A 69 1.52 -12.06 0.03
N ALA A 70 1.20 -11.61 -1.17
CA ALA A 70 -0.16 -11.26 -1.57
C ALA A 70 -1.14 -12.43 -1.39
N SER A 71 -0.70 -13.66 -1.65
CA SER A 71 -1.51 -14.87 -1.46
C SER A 71 -1.96 -15.09 -0.01
N ALA A 72 -1.11 -14.74 0.94
CA ALA A 72 -1.41 -14.86 2.37
C ALA A 72 -2.24 -13.67 2.89
N LEU A 73 -2.09 -12.48 2.31
CA LEU A 73 -2.81 -11.28 2.70
C LEU A 73 -4.25 -11.24 2.13
N ALA A 74 -4.45 -11.67 0.89
CA ALA A 74 -5.74 -11.57 0.21
C ALA A 74 -6.90 -12.19 1.01
N PRO A 75 -6.77 -13.37 1.66
CA PRO A 75 -7.83 -13.95 2.49
C PRO A 75 -8.18 -13.15 3.75
N LEU A 76 -7.30 -12.24 4.18
CA LEU A 76 -7.51 -11.37 5.35
C LEU A 76 -8.34 -10.13 5.01
N LEU A 77 -8.42 -9.76 3.74
CA LEU A 77 -9.28 -8.67 3.28
C LEU A 77 -10.74 -8.95 3.65
N ARG A 78 -11.47 -7.88 3.99
CA ARG A 78 -12.90 -7.94 4.31
C ARG A 78 -13.66 -6.84 3.60
N HIS A 79 -14.79 -7.22 3.02
CA HIS A 79 -15.80 -6.27 2.56
C HIS A 79 -17.17 -6.73 3.10
N GLY A 80 -17.62 -6.10 4.18
CA GLY A 80 -18.73 -6.60 4.98
C GLY A 80 -18.39 -7.99 5.55
N GLU A 81 -19.25 -8.96 5.31
CA GLU A 81 -19.06 -10.36 5.76
C GLU A 81 -18.21 -11.21 4.79
N LYS A 82 -17.85 -10.66 3.63
CA LYS A 82 -17.12 -11.41 2.60
C LYS A 82 -15.60 -11.29 2.85
N SER A 83 -14.93 -12.44 2.80
CA SER A 83 -13.47 -12.51 2.78
C SER A 83 -12.93 -12.31 1.37
N GLY A 84 -11.74 -11.73 1.27
CA GLY A 84 -10.98 -11.75 0.03
C GLY A 84 -10.59 -13.18 -0.36
N PHE A 85 -10.31 -13.39 -1.62
CA PHE A 85 -9.83 -14.66 -2.15
C PHE A 85 -9.02 -14.42 -3.42
N ILE A 86 -8.19 -15.40 -3.76
CA ILE A 86 -7.47 -15.41 -5.03
C ILE A 86 -8.24 -16.30 -5.98
N VAL A 87 -8.52 -15.80 -7.18
CA VAL A 87 -9.18 -16.61 -8.23
C VAL A 87 -8.27 -17.76 -8.67
N THR A 88 -8.85 -18.88 -9.03
CA THR A 88 -8.13 -20.13 -9.33
C THR A 88 -7.09 -19.97 -10.44
N ASP A 89 -7.33 -19.06 -11.38
CA ASP A 89 -6.44 -18.81 -12.52
C ASP A 89 -5.26 -17.88 -12.18
N MET A 90 -5.17 -17.36 -10.93
CA MET A 90 -4.10 -16.48 -10.45
C MET A 90 -3.33 -17.12 -9.27
N ASN A 91 -3.05 -18.40 -9.37
CA ASN A 91 -2.29 -19.14 -8.35
C ASN A 91 -0.80 -18.72 -8.27
N ASP A 92 -0.34 -17.98 -9.26
CA ASP A 92 0.99 -17.40 -9.40
C ASP A 92 1.08 -15.94 -8.91
N VAL A 93 0.09 -15.48 -8.13
CA VAL A 93 -0.02 -14.08 -7.68
C VAL A 93 1.23 -13.56 -6.96
N ASP A 94 1.97 -14.42 -6.29
CA ASP A 94 3.20 -14.04 -5.58
C ASP A 94 4.43 -13.95 -6.52
N GLU A 95 4.31 -14.38 -7.78
CA GLU A 95 5.35 -14.25 -8.80
C GLU A 95 5.28 -12.89 -9.51
N PHE A 96 4.23 -12.08 -9.27
CA PHE A 96 4.12 -10.73 -9.82
C PHE A 96 5.13 -9.79 -9.18
N LEU A 97 6.21 -9.54 -9.90
CA LEU A 97 7.25 -8.62 -9.47
C LEU A 97 6.84 -7.17 -9.72
N PRO A 98 7.28 -6.24 -8.85
CA PRO A 98 7.15 -4.81 -9.11
C PRO A 98 7.83 -4.43 -10.43
N ILE A 99 7.23 -3.48 -11.14
CA ILE A 99 7.91 -2.88 -12.30
C ILE A 99 9.12 -2.06 -11.84
N SER A 100 10.08 -1.81 -12.73
CA SER A 100 11.34 -1.11 -12.40
C SER A 100 11.13 0.26 -11.75
N GLU A 101 10.03 0.93 -12.07
CA GLU A 101 9.65 2.25 -11.57
C GLU A 101 9.09 2.19 -10.12
N ALA A 102 8.60 1.03 -9.69
CA ALA A 102 7.99 0.83 -8.39
C ALA A 102 8.95 0.10 -7.42
N SER A 103 10.08 0.72 -7.11
CA SER A 103 11.06 0.14 -6.18
C SER A 103 10.52 0.01 -4.76
N ILE A 104 10.68 -1.17 -4.16
CA ILE A 104 10.32 -1.45 -2.76
C ILE A 104 11.57 -1.25 -1.90
N PRO A 105 11.48 -0.56 -0.73
CA PRO A 105 12.58 -0.47 0.21
C PRO A 105 12.96 -1.86 0.77
N ASN A 106 14.24 -2.13 0.95
CA ASN A 106 14.71 -3.37 1.56
C ASN A 106 14.65 -3.29 3.10
N THR A 107 13.44 -3.13 3.63
CA THR A 107 13.13 -3.09 5.08
C THR A 107 11.90 -3.92 5.36
N ALA A 108 11.80 -4.54 6.54
CA ALA A 108 10.68 -5.39 6.92
C ALA A 108 9.33 -4.63 6.88
N VAL A 109 9.37 -3.36 7.28
CA VAL A 109 8.22 -2.45 7.30
C VAL A 109 8.64 -1.14 6.65
N TYR A 110 7.75 -0.53 5.86
CA TYR A 110 7.98 0.76 5.23
C TYR A 110 6.68 1.57 5.10
N LEU A 111 6.81 2.84 4.78
CA LEU A 111 5.67 3.74 4.59
C LEU A 111 5.52 4.14 3.13
N VAL A 112 4.27 4.19 2.69
CA VAL A 112 3.88 4.74 1.39
C VAL A 112 3.01 5.96 1.65
N SER A 113 3.45 7.13 1.21
CA SER A 113 2.74 8.40 1.43
C SER A 113 2.22 9.00 0.13
N GLY A 114 1.27 9.94 0.25
CA GLY A 114 0.71 10.64 -0.88
C GLY A 114 -0.04 9.71 -1.84
N ILE A 115 -0.82 8.79 -1.30
CA ILE A 115 -1.60 7.84 -2.08
C ILE A 115 -2.76 8.57 -2.76
N ASP A 116 -2.94 8.28 -4.04
CA ASP A 116 -4.03 8.79 -4.86
C ASP A 116 -4.73 7.61 -5.55
N ARG A 117 -6.04 7.63 -5.60
CA ARG A 117 -6.82 6.57 -6.25
C ARG A 117 -6.67 6.54 -7.76
N GLY A 118 -6.17 7.61 -8.36
CA GLY A 118 -6.02 7.71 -9.80
C GLY A 118 -7.36 7.86 -10.53
N ASP A 119 -8.37 8.48 -9.91
CA ASP A 119 -9.71 8.63 -10.49
C ASP A 119 -9.67 9.37 -11.85
N GLU A 120 -8.72 10.29 -12.03
CA GLU A 120 -8.50 11.01 -13.28
C GLU A 120 -8.03 10.09 -14.43
N MET A 121 -7.42 8.96 -14.08
CA MET A 121 -6.93 7.95 -15.03
C MET A 121 -7.91 6.78 -15.19
N SER A 122 -9.14 6.97 -14.74
CA SER A 122 -10.20 5.96 -14.91
C SER A 122 -10.41 5.66 -16.39
N ASN A 123 -10.40 4.39 -16.75
CA ASN A 123 -10.50 3.85 -18.11
C ASN A 123 -9.27 4.06 -19.03
N TRP A 124 -8.15 4.56 -18.51
CA TRP A 124 -6.90 4.56 -19.26
C TRP A 124 -6.27 3.16 -19.28
N SER A 125 -5.61 2.85 -20.37
CA SER A 125 -4.80 1.63 -20.47
C SER A 125 -3.50 1.74 -19.65
N PRO A 126 -2.86 0.63 -19.24
CA PRO A 126 -1.54 0.67 -18.61
C PRO A 126 -0.49 1.45 -19.39
N ASP A 127 -0.52 1.35 -20.72
CA ASP A 127 0.42 2.03 -21.62
C ASP A 127 0.23 3.56 -21.62
N GLU A 128 -0.97 4.04 -21.31
CA GLU A 128 -1.26 5.47 -21.15
C GLU A 128 -0.95 5.97 -19.75
N VAL A 129 -1.25 5.15 -18.72
CA VAL A 129 -1.09 5.52 -17.32
C VAL A 129 0.39 5.66 -16.94
N LEU A 130 1.23 4.69 -17.29
CA LEU A 130 2.63 4.65 -16.83
C LEU A 130 3.45 5.88 -17.23
N PRO A 131 3.41 6.35 -18.51
CA PRO A 131 4.08 7.60 -18.88
C PRO A 131 3.55 8.83 -18.14
N ALA A 132 2.25 8.91 -17.88
CA ALA A 132 1.64 10.02 -17.15
C ALA A 132 2.08 10.05 -15.68
N LEU A 133 2.12 8.89 -15.02
CA LEU A 133 2.65 8.74 -13.66
C LEU A 133 4.12 9.18 -13.59
N THR A 134 4.94 8.71 -14.52
CA THR A 134 6.36 9.06 -14.60
C THR A 134 6.55 10.57 -14.78
N ALA A 135 5.77 11.20 -15.67
CA ALA A 135 5.80 12.64 -15.89
C ALA A 135 5.38 13.44 -14.65
N ALA A 136 4.48 12.89 -13.83
CA ALA A 136 4.06 13.45 -12.54
C ALA A 136 5.00 13.11 -11.38
N SER A 137 6.13 12.42 -11.62
CA SER A 137 7.04 11.90 -10.59
C SER A 137 6.33 10.98 -9.59
N ARG A 138 5.40 10.18 -10.08
CA ARG A 138 4.61 9.20 -9.33
C ARG A 138 4.92 7.78 -9.81
N THR A 139 4.60 6.81 -8.97
CA THR A 139 4.69 5.38 -9.31
C THR A 139 3.37 4.69 -9.02
N PRO A 140 3.01 3.62 -9.72
CA PRO A 140 1.88 2.80 -9.30
C PRO A 140 2.18 2.14 -7.95
N LEU A 141 1.12 1.82 -7.20
CA LEU A 141 1.24 0.91 -6.06
C LEU A 141 1.54 -0.49 -6.56
N THR A 142 2.37 -1.21 -5.82
CA THR A 142 2.52 -2.65 -6.01
C THR A 142 1.25 -3.38 -5.56
N LEU A 143 1.11 -4.64 -5.95
CA LEU A 143 -0.03 -5.47 -5.54
C LEU A 143 -0.13 -5.55 -4.01
N THR A 144 0.98 -5.80 -3.33
CA THR A 144 1.02 -5.90 -1.87
C THR A 144 0.67 -4.57 -1.18
N GLU A 145 1.19 -3.45 -1.69
CA GLU A 145 0.82 -2.11 -1.19
C GLU A 145 -0.68 -1.84 -1.35
N GLY A 146 -1.30 -2.32 -2.42
CA GLY A 146 -2.74 -2.16 -2.66
C GLY A 146 -3.63 -3.04 -1.78
N ILE A 147 -3.06 -4.08 -1.14
CA ILE A 147 -3.76 -4.98 -0.22
C ILE A 147 -3.73 -4.45 1.22
N HIS A 148 -2.67 -3.75 1.64
CA HIS A 148 -2.54 -3.16 2.97
C HIS A 148 -3.50 -2.00 3.18
#